data_0d355f0c3a7d5e3cec97ddbf267f29aa
#
_entry.id   0d355f0c3a7d5e3cec97ddbf267f29aa
#
_cell.length_a   1.000
_cell.length_b   1.000
_cell.length_c   1.000
_cell.angle_alpha   90.00
_cell.angle_beta   90.00
_cell.angle_gamma   90.00
#
_symmetry.space_group_name_H-M   'P 1'
#
loop_
_entity.id
_entity.type
_entity.pdbx_description
1 polymer ?
#
loop_
_entity_poly.entity_id
_entity_poly.type
_entity_poly.pdbx_seq_one_letter_code
_entity_poly.pdbx_strand_id
1 'polypeptide(L)'
;MILIGSLGVFFYNYFLLLGTARLKAQTAFVINELWPALIILFSCWILKEKMNPGKAAAVIFSFLGILVVTTDGNLAEFSLGDSRGVFYALMAAVCYGMYCTLNKKEIYDKNLSVMISYAAGTITAFILVLIQGKLTIPTGSQAAGMLWN
;
A
#
# COMPACT_ATOMS: atom_id res chain seq x y z
N MET A 1 3.60 7.10 16.80
CA MET A 1 4.56 7.10 15.68
C MET A 1 5.02 5.70 15.28
N ILE A 2 5.64 4.90 16.16
CA ILE A 2 6.18 3.57 15.81
C ILE A 2 5.11 2.64 15.23
N LEU A 3 3.94 2.53 15.87
CA LEU A 3 2.84 1.71 15.36
C LEU A 3 2.31 2.21 14.00
N ILE A 4 2.20 3.51 13.82
CA ILE A 4 1.75 4.12 12.56
C ILE A 4 2.80 3.87 11.46
N GLY A 5 4.09 3.99 11.79
CA GLY A 5 5.18 3.70 10.87
C GLY A 5 5.25 2.23 10.47
N SER A 6 5.08 1.32 11.42
CA SER A 6 5.02 -0.12 11.12
C SER A 6 3.83 -0.45 10.23
N LEU A 7 2.67 0.18 10.44
CA LEU A 7 1.49 -0.01 9.59
C LEU A 7 1.78 0.46 8.15
N GLY A 8 2.30 1.67 7.99
CA GLY A 8 2.49 2.29 6.69
C GLY A 8 3.67 1.77 5.89
N VAL A 9 4.73 1.35 6.55
CA VAL A 9 5.94 0.89 5.84
C VAL A 9 6.01 -0.64 5.82
N PHE A 10 5.88 -1.29 6.99
CA PHE A 10 6.04 -2.74 7.04
C PHE A 10 4.83 -3.50 6.50
N PHE A 11 3.63 -3.30 7.07
CA PHE A 11 2.44 -4.05 6.64
C PHE A 11 2.04 -3.73 5.21
N TYR A 12 2.17 -2.48 4.78
CA TYR A 12 1.96 -2.08 3.39
C TYR A 12 2.84 -2.93 2.44
N ASN A 13 4.15 -2.92 2.63
CA ASN A 13 5.07 -3.66 1.77
C ASN A 13 4.85 -5.18 1.89
N TYR A 14 4.60 -5.70 3.08
CA TYR A 14 4.33 -7.12 3.29
C TYR A 14 3.11 -7.60 2.51
N PHE A 15 1.99 -6.88 2.60
CA PHE A 15 0.78 -7.23 1.86
C PHE A 15 0.95 -7.00 0.35
N LEU A 16 1.65 -5.97 -0.07
CA LEU A 16 1.93 -5.74 -1.48
C LEU A 16 2.76 -6.87 -2.09
N LEU A 17 3.80 -7.33 -1.40
CA LEU A 17 4.61 -8.48 -1.82
C LEU A 17 3.78 -9.78 -1.90
N LEU A 18 2.90 -10.03 -0.93
CA LEU A 18 1.99 -11.18 -1.00
C LEU A 18 1.00 -11.06 -2.17
N GLY A 19 0.55 -9.85 -2.49
CA GLY A 19 -0.30 -9.59 -3.65
C GLY A 19 0.43 -9.88 -4.96
N THR A 20 1.63 -9.33 -5.14
CA THR A 20 2.47 -9.53 -6.35
C THR A 20 2.95 -10.98 -6.51
N ALA A 21 3.07 -11.74 -5.43
CA ALA A 21 3.39 -13.16 -5.50
C ALA A 21 2.23 -14.03 -6.04
N ARG A 22 1.01 -13.51 -6.08
CA ARG A 22 -0.21 -14.24 -6.48
C ARG A 22 -0.89 -13.68 -7.73
N LEU A 23 -0.69 -12.40 -8.00
CA LEU A 23 -1.22 -11.70 -9.17
C LEU A 23 -0.05 -11.33 -10.10
N LYS A 24 -0.39 -11.01 -11.35
CA LYS A 24 0.55 -10.26 -12.19
C LYS A 24 0.91 -8.98 -11.46
N ALA A 25 2.20 -8.63 -11.41
CA ALA A 25 2.68 -7.46 -10.68
C ALA A 25 1.89 -6.19 -11.07
N GLN A 26 1.65 -5.99 -12.36
CA GLN A 26 0.85 -4.87 -12.87
C GLN A 26 -0.55 -4.81 -12.23
N THR A 27 -1.27 -5.93 -12.16
CA THR A 27 -2.61 -5.99 -11.56
C THR A 27 -2.56 -5.67 -10.06
N ALA A 28 -1.58 -6.20 -9.33
CA ALA A 28 -1.42 -5.92 -7.91
C ALA A 28 -1.14 -4.43 -7.65
N PHE A 29 -0.26 -3.82 -8.45
CA PHE A 29 0.04 -2.38 -8.34
C PHE A 29 -1.17 -1.52 -8.68
N VAL A 30 -1.92 -1.85 -9.75
CA VAL A 30 -3.12 -1.08 -10.12
C VAL A 30 -4.18 -1.13 -9.02
N ILE A 31 -4.41 -2.31 -8.42
CA ILE A 31 -5.33 -2.43 -7.27
C ILE A 31 -4.81 -1.61 -6.08
N ASN A 32 -3.50 -1.63 -5.84
CA ASN A 32 -2.89 -0.86 -4.78
C ASN A 32 -3.07 0.65 -4.98
N GLU A 33 -3.13 1.16 -6.22
CA GLU A 33 -3.39 2.59 -6.51
C GLU A 33 -4.76 3.09 -6.03
N LEU A 34 -5.58 2.25 -5.40
CA LEU A 34 -6.76 2.71 -4.63
C LEU A 34 -6.43 3.51 -3.37
N TRP A 35 -5.17 3.51 -2.91
CA TRP A 35 -4.79 4.20 -1.67
C TRP A 35 -5.18 5.68 -1.60
N PRO A 36 -5.17 6.51 -2.70
CA PRO A 36 -5.61 7.90 -2.62
C PRO A 36 -7.12 8.03 -2.37
N ALA A 37 -7.93 7.12 -2.98
CA ALA A 37 -9.36 7.07 -2.72
C ALA A 37 -9.65 6.70 -1.26
N LEU A 38 -8.88 5.75 -0.72
CA LEU A 38 -8.98 5.33 0.68
C LEU A 38 -8.56 6.44 1.65
N ILE A 39 -7.56 7.26 1.32
CA ILE A 39 -7.22 8.45 2.12
C ILE A 39 -8.41 9.40 2.21
N ILE A 40 -9.11 9.65 1.11
CA ILE A 40 -10.29 10.52 1.11
C ILE A 40 -11.37 9.93 2.03
N LEU A 41 -11.67 8.65 1.91
CA LEU A 41 -12.65 7.96 2.74
C LEU A 41 -12.27 7.98 4.22
N PHE A 42 -11.04 7.64 4.55
CA PHE A 42 -10.55 7.66 5.93
C PHE A 42 -10.46 9.07 6.49
N SER A 43 -10.10 10.09 5.69
CA SER A 43 -10.12 11.48 6.12
C SER A 43 -11.54 11.93 6.50
N CYS A 44 -12.55 11.52 5.72
CA CYS A 44 -13.93 11.81 6.05
C CYS A 44 -14.38 11.09 7.33
N TRP A 45 -13.97 9.84 7.53
CA TRP A 45 -14.38 9.02 8.65
C TRP A 45 -13.61 9.36 9.95
N ILE A 46 -12.27 9.40 9.88
CA ILE A 46 -11.39 9.57 11.06
C ILE A 46 -11.22 11.03 11.42
N LEU A 47 -11.00 11.90 10.42
CA LEU A 47 -10.77 13.33 10.63
C LEU A 47 -12.08 14.14 10.59
N LYS A 48 -13.22 13.47 10.34
CA LYS A 48 -14.54 14.11 10.21
C LYS A 48 -14.57 15.24 9.17
N GLU A 49 -13.73 15.13 8.13
CA GLU A 49 -13.75 16.07 7.02
C GLU A 49 -15.04 15.93 6.21
N LYS A 50 -15.57 17.04 5.75
CA LYS A 50 -16.78 17.01 4.90
C LYS A 50 -16.45 16.42 3.53
N MET A 51 -17.27 15.47 3.10
CA MET A 51 -17.25 14.99 1.72
C MET A 51 -17.82 16.12 0.84
N ASN A 52 -17.07 16.51 -0.17
CA ASN A 52 -17.55 17.42 -1.19
C ASN A 52 -17.72 16.70 -2.54
N PRO A 53 -18.47 17.25 -3.52
CA PRO A 53 -18.68 16.60 -4.80
C PRO A 53 -17.39 16.26 -5.55
N GLY A 54 -16.35 17.09 -5.43
CA GLY A 54 -15.04 16.84 -6.05
C GLY A 54 -14.34 15.61 -5.44
N LYS A 55 -14.37 15.45 -4.11
CA LYS A 55 -13.84 14.26 -3.42
C LYS A 55 -14.60 13.01 -3.82
N ALA A 56 -15.93 13.07 -3.89
CA ALA A 56 -16.77 11.95 -4.32
C ALA A 56 -16.46 11.55 -5.76
N ALA A 57 -16.35 12.51 -6.66
CA ALA A 57 -15.98 12.27 -8.06
C ALA A 57 -14.59 11.61 -8.16
N ALA A 58 -13.58 12.10 -7.43
CA ALA A 58 -12.25 11.53 -7.41
C ALA A 58 -12.24 10.05 -6.98
N VAL A 59 -13.00 9.70 -5.94
CA VAL A 59 -13.17 8.30 -5.49
C VAL A 59 -13.79 7.44 -6.59
N ILE A 60 -14.88 7.91 -7.20
CA ILE A 60 -15.57 7.18 -8.27
C ILE A 60 -14.64 6.97 -9.48
N PHE A 61 -13.96 8.02 -9.93
CA PHE A 61 -13.01 7.91 -11.04
C PHE A 61 -11.84 6.98 -10.75
N SER A 62 -11.34 6.95 -9.51
CA SER A 62 -10.30 6.00 -9.11
C SER A 62 -10.78 4.55 -9.22
N PHE A 63 -11.99 4.23 -8.76
CA PHE A 63 -12.57 2.90 -8.90
C PHE A 63 -12.83 2.52 -10.36
N LEU A 64 -13.36 3.44 -11.17
CA LEU A 64 -13.58 3.21 -12.60
C LEU A 64 -12.26 2.99 -13.35
N GLY A 65 -11.23 3.78 -13.04
CA GLY A 65 -9.91 3.62 -13.65
C GLY A 65 -9.33 2.22 -13.36
N ILE A 66 -9.42 1.74 -12.13
CA ILE A 66 -8.98 0.40 -11.77
C ILE A 66 -9.77 -0.68 -12.49
N LEU A 67 -11.11 -0.54 -12.59
CA LEU A 67 -11.92 -1.47 -13.36
C LEU A 67 -11.46 -1.56 -14.81
N VAL A 68 -11.26 -0.43 -15.47
CA VAL A 68 -10.82 -0.40 -16.88
C VAL A 68 -9.47 -1.08 -17.05
N VAL A 69 -8.50 -0.79 -16.17
CA VAL A 69 -7.15 -1.36 -16.29
C VAL A 69 -7.12 -2.84 -15.93
N THR A 70 -7.88 -3.28 -14.91
CA THR A 70 -7.91 -4.70 -14.52
C THR A 70 -8.65 -5.60 -15.50
N THR A 71 -9.55 -5.02 -16.32
CA THR A 71 -10.31 -5.74 -17.33
C THR A 71 -9.72 -5.64 -18.74
N ASP A 72 -8.60 -4.93 -18.92
CA ASP A 72 -8.04 -4.59 -20.23
C ASP A 72 -9.12 -3.98 -21.18
N GLY A 73 -10.09 -3.27 -20.59
CA GLY A 73 -11.24 -2.70 -21.29
C GLY A 73 -12.34 -3.69 -21.64
N ASN A 74 -12.20 -4.98 -21.36
CA ASN A 74 -13.19 -6.01 -21.63
C ASN A 74 -13.92 -6.45 -20.35
N LEU A 75 -14.99 -5.75 -20.01
CA LEU A 75 -15.78 -6.04 -18.80
C LEU A 75 -16.45 -7.43 -18.82
N ALA A 76 -16.59 -8.08 -19.98
CA ALA A 76 -17.20 -9.40 -20.10
C ALA A 76 -16.26 -10.52 -19.64
N GLU A 77 -14.94 -10.31 -19.67
CA GLU A 77 -13.91 -11.24 -19.22
C GLU A 77 -13.29 -10.81 -17.87
N PHE A 78 -14.08 -10.14 -17.04
CA PHE A 78 -13.62 -9.66 -15.74
C PHE A 78 -13.12 -10.82 -14.88
N SER A 79 -11.82 -10.95 -14.77
CA SER A 79 -11.15 -11.88 -13.87
C SER A 79 -10.06 -11.13 -13.09
N LEU A 80 -10.31 -10.91 -11.83
CA LEU A 80 -9.30 -10.34 -10.92
C LEU A 80 -8.14 -11.32 -10.61
N GLY A 81 -8.19 -12.52 -11.18
CA GLY A 81 -7.22 -13.56 -10.88
C GLY A 81 -7.46 -14.20 -9.50
N ASP A 82 -6.38 -14.49 -8.78
CA ASP A 82 -6.48 -15.09 -7.45
C ASP A 82 -7.10 -14.10 -6.45
N SER A 83 -8.28 -14.44 -5.92
CA SER A 83 -9.00 -13.63 -4.92
C SER A 83 -8.16 -13.30 -3.69
N ARG A 84 -7.25 -14.20 -3.30
CA ARG A 84 -6.32 -13.96 -2.17
C ARG A 84 -5.30 -12.88 -2.52
N GLY A 85 -4.81 -12.89 -3.77
CA GLY A 85 -3.89 -11.86 -4.26
C GLY A 85 -4.55 -10.47 -4.28
N VAL A 86 -5.80 -10.39 -4.75
CA VAL A 86 -6.62 -9.17 -4.73
C VAL A 86 -6.81 -8.67 -3.30
N PHE A 87 -7.15 -9.57 -2.37
CA PHE A 87 -7.30 -9.23 -0.96
C PHE A 87 -6.02 -8.63 -0.38
N TYR A 88 -4.85 -9.21 -0.67
CA TYR A 88 -3.57 -8.68 -0.19
C TYR A 88 -3.25 -7.31 -0.80
N ALA A 89 -3.47 -7.10 -2.09
CA ALA A 89 -3.26 -5.81 -2.74
C ALA A 89 -4.18 -4.71 -2.16
N LEU A 90 -5.45 -5.05 -1.88
CA LEU A 90 -6.37 -4.15 -1.21
C LEU A 90 -5.94 -3.84 0.24
N MET A 91 -5.49 -4.86 0.98
CA MET A 91 -4.98 -4.65 2.34
C MET A 91 -3.75 -3.75 2.36
N ALA A 92 -2.87 -3.85 1.36
CA ALA A 92 -1.76 -2.92 1.20
C ALA A 92 -2.27 -1.48 1.03
N ALA A 93 -3.22 -1.24 0.12
CA ALA A 93 -3.81 0.08 -0.09
C ALA A 93 -4.48 0.63 1.18
N VAL A 94 -5.20 -0.22 1.95
CA VAL A 94 -5.82 0.13 3.22
C VAL A 94 -4.76 0.55 4.25
N CYS A 95 -3.71 -0.23 4.43
CA CYS A 95 -2.63 0.07 5.38
C CYS A 95 -1.97 1.41 5.05
N TYR A 96 -1.68 1.66 3.78
CA TYR A 96 -1.05 2.91 3.35
C TYR A 96 -2.00 4.10 3.46
N GLY A 97 -3.27 3.94 3.08
CA GLY A 97 -4.31 4.95 3.23
C GLY A 97 -4.53 5.36 4.68
N MET A 98 -4.57 4.38 5.59
CA MET A 98 -4.66 4.64 7.03
C MET A 98 -3.42 5.35 7.55
N TYR A 99 -2.23 4.91 7.17
CA TYR A 99 -0.96 5.56 7.54
C TYR A 99 -0.95 7.03 7.14
N CYS A 100 -1.28 7.34 5.90
CA CYS A 100 -1.32 8.72 5.41
C CYS A 100 -2.36 9.57 6.16
N THR A 101 -3.54 9.01 6.42
CA THR A 101 -4.61 9.71 7.14
C THR A 101 -4.23 9.98 8.60
N LEU A 102 -3.66 9.00 9.29
CA LEU A 102 -3.21 9.16 10.68
C LEU A 102 -2.04 10.15 10.77
N ASN A 103 -1.10 10.10 9.84
CA ASN A 103 0.00 11.07 9.78
C ASN A 103 -0.49 12.51 9.52
N LYS A 104 -1.59 12.67 8.80
CA LYS A 104 -2.21 14.00 8.58
C LYS A 104 -2.79 14.58 9.88
N LYS A 105 -3.28 13.72 10.77
CA LYS A 105 -3.89 14.12 12.05
C LYS A 105 -2.86 14.69 13.02
N GLU A 106 -1.63 14.24 12.93
CA GLU A 106 -0.61 14.54 13.91
C GLU A 106 0.17 15.81 13.54
N ILE A 107 0.49 16.62 14.55
CA ILE A 107 1.18 17.91 14.41
C ILE A 107 2.66 17.70 14.75
N TYR A 108 3.41 16.97 13.88
CA TYR A 108 4.87 16.91 14.05
C TYR A 108 5.60 17.40 12.79
N ASP A 109 6.90 17.57 12.94
CA ASP A 109 7.78 17.73 11.78
C ASP A 109 7.65 16.50 10.86
N LYS A 110 7.15 16.75 9.62
CA LYS A 110 6.88 15.71 8.64
C LYS A 110 8.14 14.91 8.30
N ASN A 111 9.30 15.56 8.24
CA ASN A 111 10.57 14.90 7.92
C ASN A 111 10.97 13.93 9.02
N LEU A 112 10.84 14.35 10.27
CA LEU A 112 11.12 13.50 11.43
C LEU A 112 10.13 12.32 11.52
N SER A 113 8.86 12.57 11.23
CA SER A 113 7.82 11.52 11.19
C SER A 113 8.13 10.45 10.14
N VAL A 114 8.53 10.86 8.95
CA VAL A 114 8.91 9.95 7.86
C VAL A 114 10.15 9.13 8.26
N MET A 115 11.20 9.77 8.78
CA MET A 115 12.41 9.05 9.23
C MET A 115 12.10 8.00 10.30
N ILE A 116 11.32 8.35 11.32
CA ILE A 116 10.93 7.41 12.38
C ILE A 116 10.08 6.28 11.83
N SER A 117 9.17 6.56 10.88
CA SER A 117 8.32 5.55 10.26
C SER A 117 9.13 4.53 9.46
N TYR A 118 10.09 4.99 8.66
CA TYR A 118 10.98 4.10 7.90
C TYR A 118 11.90 3.30 8.82
N ALA A 119 12.46 3.93 9.85
CA ALA A 119 13.28 3.23 10.86
C ALA A 119 12.47 2.14 11.56
N ALA A 120 11.25 2.45 12.02
CA ALA A 120 10.37 1.47 12.66
C ALA A 120 10.00 0.32 11.72
N GLY A 121 9.67 0.62 10.46
CA GLY A 121 9.37 -0.39 9.43
C GLY A 121 10.56 -1.30 9.16
N THR A 122 11.76 -0.73 9.03
CA THR A 122 13.01 -1.49 8.80
C THR A 122 13.32 -2.39 9.99
N ILE A 123 13.23 -1.89 11.22
CA ILE A 123 13.44 -2.69 12.44
C ILE A 123 12.44 -3.83 12.52
N THR A 124 11.16 -3.56 12.25
CA THR A 124 10.11 -4.59 12.26
C THR A 124 10.37 -5.67 11.21
N ALA A 125 10.75 -5.27 10.00
CA ALA A 125 11.13 -6.20 8.94
C ALA A 125 12.34 -7.06 9.32
N PHE A 126 13.38 -6.43 9.89
CA PHE A 126 14.60 -7.12 10.33
C PHE A 126 14.32 -8.16 11.44
N ILE A 127 13.53 -7.79 12.45
CA ILE A 127 13.11 -8.72 13.51
C ILE A 127 12.37 -9.92 12.93
N LEU A 128 11.47 -9.72 12.00
CA LEU A 128 10.72 -10.81 11.37
C LEU A 128 11.60 -11.73 10.53
N VAL A 129 12.56 -11.20 9.78
CA VAL A 129 13.53 -12.00 9.03
C VAL A 129 14.38 -12.85 9.98
N LEU A 130 14.79 -12.29 11.11
CA LEU A 130 15.53 -13.04 12.15
C LEU A 130 14.69 -14.18 12.74
N ILE A 131 13.42 -13.91 13.05
CA ILE A 131 12.50 -14.93 13.61
C ILE A 131 12.25 -16.06 12.61
N GLN A 132 12.14 -15.73 11.31
CA GLN A 132 11.91 -16.73 10.25
C GLN A 132 13.17 -17.52 9.88
N GLY A 133 14.34 -17.12 10.36
CA GLY A 133 15.62 -17.79 10.06
C GLY A 133 16.02 -17.80 8.58
N LYS A 134 15.39 -16.93 7.75
CA LYS A 134 15.59 -16.85 6.30
C LYS A 134 16.45 -15.65 5.90
N LEU A 135 17.54 -15.43 6.58
CA LEU A 135 18.49 -14.39 6.20
C LEU A 135 19.26 -14.87 4.96
N THR A 136 18.74 -14.58 3.77
CA THR A 136 19.45 -14.82 2.52
C THR A 136 20.25 -13.58 2.15
N ILE A 137 21.57 -13.73 2.06
CA ILE A 137 22.43 -12.67 1.54
C ILE A 137 22.15 -12.54 0.05
N PRO A 138 21.78 -11.34 -0.46
CA PRO A 138 21.47 -11.17 -1.87
C PRO A 138 22.71 -11.49 -2.73
N THR A 139 22.50 -12.23 -3.80
CA THR A 139 23.55 -12.50 -4.80
C THR A 139 23.93 -11.19 -5.51
N GLY A 140 25.14 -11.09 -6.06
CA GLY A 140 25.64 -9.85 -6.66
C GLY A 140 24.71 -9.21 -7.70
N SER A 141 24.00 -10.03 -8.50
CA SER A 141 22.98 -9.55 -9.46
C SER A 141 21.74 -8.96 -8.79
N GLN A 142 21.33 -9.52 -7.66
CA GLN A 142 20.19 -9.00 -6.86
C GLN A 142 20.57 -7.71 -6.15
N ALA A 143 21.79 -7.63 -5.62
CA ALA A 143 22.33 -6.41 -5.02
C ALA A 143 22.46 -5.27 -6.04
N ALA A 144 22.91 -5.56 -7.26
CA ALA A 144 22.95 -4.58 -8.34
C ALA A 144 21.55 -4.06 -8.71
N GLY A 145 20.53 -4.92 -8.76
CA GLY A 145 19.15 -4.53 -8.99
C GLY A 145 18.57 -3.65 -7.87
N MET A 146 18.99 -3.85 -6.62
CA MET A 146 18.57 -3.01 -5.49
C MET A 146 19.22 -1.63 -5.48
N LEU A 147 20.44 -1.51 -6.05
CA LEU A 147 21.15 -0.23 -6.15
C LEU A 147 20.70 0.61 -7.36
N TRP A 148 20.09 -0.04 -8.38
CA TRP A 148 19.64 0.64 -9.59
C TRP A 148 18.20 1.21 -9.46
N ASN A 149 17.47 0.90 -8.42
CA ASN A 149 16.11 1.34 -8.16
C ASN A 149 16.11 2.45 -7.11
#